data_6d4fefc21810f179c3d5e3530eb6491e
#
_entry.id   6d4fefc21810f179c3d5e3530eb6491e
#
_cell.length_a   1.000
_cell.length_b   1.000
_cell.length_c   1.000
_cell.angle_alpha   90.00
_cell.angle_beta   90.00
_cell.angle_gamma   90.00
#
_symmetry.space_group_name_H-M   'P 1'
#
loop_
_entity.id
_entity.type
_entity.pdbx_description
1 polymer ?
#
loop_
_entity_poly.entity_id
_entity_poly.type
_entity_poly.pdbx_seq_one_letter_code
_entity_poly.pdbx_strand_id
1 'polypeptide(L)'
;MLETGEIERVGSSKTKKVDVRMLSATNADLRVECAAGRFREDLLFRLNTVEISLPPLRERREDIPALAAHFLARYAARYRRPIQGLEPAALQMMLHYGWPGNVRELDHTIERAVLMARGERIETANLGLNAQRGAAHSMDDMSLEAVEAILIRKALARANGNVSHAADALGLSRGALYRRIEKYGL
;
A
#
# COMPACT_ATOMS: atom_id res chain seq x y z
N MET A 1 6.96 4.10 34.04
CA MET A 1 6.70 5.29 33.22
C MET A 1 5.25 5.40 32.79
N LEU A 2 4.69 4.43 32.10
CA LEU A 2 3.31 4.48 31.55
C LEU A 2 2.21 4.62 32.63
N GLU A 3 2.49 4.22 33.87
CA GLU A 3 1.53 4.22 34.94
C GLU A 3 1.86 5.29 36.02
N THR A 4 3.12 5.37 36.40
CA THR A 4 3.56 6.25 37.53
C THR A 4 4.11 7.60 37.07
N GLY A 5 4.39 7.77 35.77
CA GLY A 5 5.09 8.96 35.28
C GLY A 5 6.57 9.01 35.69
N GLU A 6 7.12 7.89 36.18
CA GLU A 6 8.49 7.85 36.67
C GLU A 6 9.40 7.09 35.69
N ILE A 7 10.59 7.61 35.50
CA ILE A 7 11.65 7.00 34.71
C ILE A 7 12.93 6.85 35.54
N GLU A 8 13.64 5.77 35.27
CA GLU A 8 14.98 5.55 35.79
C GLU A 8 15.96 5.48 34.62
N ARG A 9 17.12 6.12 34.82
CA ARG A 9 18.19 5.98 33.84
C ARG A 9 18.87 4.63 34.01
N VAL A 10 19.13 3.92 32.94
CA VAL A 10 19.88 2.64 33.00
C VAL A 10 21.21 2.88 33.69
N GLY A 11 21.50 2.11 34.76
CA GLY A 11 22.70 2.26 35.60
C GLY A 11 22.61 3.31 36.69
N SER A 12 21.44 3.89 36.95
CA SER A 12 21.22 4.84 38.06
C SER A 12 19.99 4.42 38.87
N SER A 13 20.08 4.53 40.18
CA SER A 13 18.97 4.30 41.12
C SER A 13 18.12 5.57 41.38
N LYS A 14 18.39 6.66 40.68
CA LYS A 14 17.63 7.90 40.82
C LYS A 14 16.42 7.91 39.94
N THR A 15 15.24 7.84 40.52
CA THR A 15 13.95 8.00 39.86
C THR A 15 13.70 9.46 39.53
N LYS A 16 13.24 9.76 38.33
CA LYS A 16 12.83 11.08 37.88
C LYS A 16 11.37 11.04 37.46
N LYS A 17 10.55 11.92 38.05
CA LYS A 17 9.17 12.11 37.61
C LYS A 17 9.13 12.95 36.35
N VAL A 18 8.35 12.49 35.36
CA VAL A 18 8.16 13.16 34.08
C VAL A 18 6.67 13.29 33.77
N ASP A 19 6.30 14.45 33.24
CA ASP A 19 4.96 14.71 32.74
C ASP A 19 5.07 14.72 31.20
N VAL A 20 4.58 13.66 30.56
CA VAL A 20 4.70 13.46 29.11
C VAL A 20 3.42 12.88 28.53
N ARG A 21 3.06 13.34 27.35
CA ARG A 21 2.01 12.71 26.54
C ARG A 21 2.63 11.64 25.67
N MET A 22 2.12 10.40 25.79
CA MET A 22 2.59 9.27 24.99
C MET A 22 1.73 9.13 23.73
N LEU A 23 2.40 9.01 22.60
CA LEU A 23 1.80 8.58 21.33
C LEU A 23 2.56 7.37 20.83
N SER A 24 1.83 6.31 20.49
CA SER A 24 2.38 5.12 19.87
C SER A 24 1.75 4.90 18.50
N ALA A 25 2.49 4.33 17.57
CA ALA A 25 1.98 3.98 16.26
C ALA A 25 2.56 2.62 15.83
N THR A 26 1.73 1.81 15.20
CA THR A 26 2.12 0.52 14.64
C THR A 26 1.27 0.22 13.41
N ASN A 27 1.78 -0.62 12.52
CA ASN A 27 1.03 -1.22 11.43
C ASN A 27 0.64 -2.69 11.71
N ALA A 28 1.06 -3.24 12.88
CA ALA A 28 0.70 -4.58 13.29
C ALA A 28 -0.64 -4.57 14.04
N ASP A 29 -1.44 -5.63 13.85
CA ASP A 29 -2.58 -5.91 14.71
C ASP A 29 -2.07 -6.42 16.06
N LEU A 30 -2.04 -5.52 17.05
CA LEU A 30 -1.51 -5.83 18.37
C LEU A 30 -2.31 -6.91 19.10
N ARG A 31 -3.59 -7.11 18.80
CA ARG A 31 -4.40 -8.19 19.39
C ARG A 31 -3.95 -9.55 18.88
N VAL A 32 -3.68 -9.65 17.57
CA VAL A 32 -3.10 -10.84 16.96
C VAL A 32 -1.71 -11.11 17.50
N GLU A 33 -0.89 -10.07 17.67
CA GLU A 33 0.46 -10.19 18.25
C GLU A 33 0.44 -10.64 19.71
N CYS A 34 -0.53 -10.18 20.50
CA CYS A 34 -0.74 -10.67 21.89
C CYS A 34 -1.14 -12.13 21.90
N ALA A 35 -2.12 -12.53 21.09
CA ALA A 35 -2.56 -13.92 20.99
C ALA A 35 -1.43 -14.87 20.55
N ALA A 36 -0.49 -14.39 19.74
CA ALA A 36 0.71 -15.12 19.31
C ALA A 36 1.88 -15.06 20.32
N GLY A 37 1.71 -14.38 21.47
CA GLY A 37 2.75 -14.23 22.49
C GLY A 37 3.92 -13.32 22.11
N ARG A 38 3.82 -12.57 21.00
CA ARG A 38 4.86 -11.65 20.52
C ARG A 38 4.73 -10.23 21.07
N PHE A 39 3.57 -9.89 21.65
CA PHE A 39 3.35 -8.61 22.34
C PHE A 39 2.67 -8.87 23.68
N ARG A 40 3.04 -8.09 24.72
CA ARG A 40 2.48 -8.24 26.05
C ARG A 40 1.12 -7.57 26.15
N GLU A 41 0.14 -8.31 26.67
CA GLU A 41 -1.24 -7.84 26.81
C GLU A 41 -1.35 -6.68 27.83
N ASP A 42 -0.58 -6.72 28.94
CA ASP A 42 -0.55 -5.66 29.94
C ASP A 42 -0.03 -4.34 29.35
N LEU A 43 0.92 -4.40 28.42
CA LEU A 43 1.43 -3.23 27.72
C LEU A 43 0.39 -2.66 26.75
N LEU A 44 -0.33 -3.55 26.05
CA LEU A 44 -1.42 -3.13 25.18
C LEU A 44 -2.46 -2.31 25.92
N PHE A 45 -2.95 -2.80 27.05
CA PHE A 45 -3.94 -2.09 27.87
C PHE A 45 -3.45 -0.72 28.39
N ARG A 46 -2.16 -0.60 28.69
CA ARG A 46 -1.59 0.68 29.13
C ARG A 46 -1.40 1.70 28.03
N LEU A 47 -1.18 1.25 26.78
CA LEU A 47 -1.01 2.10 25.61
C LEU A 47 -2.34 2.47 24.95
N ASN A 48 -3.32 1.56 24.99
CA ASN A 48 -4.58 1.68 24.24
C ASN A 48 -5.67 2.42 25.03
N THR A 49 -5.38 3.66 25.44
CA THR A 49 -6.40 4.55 26.05
C THR A 49 -7.33 5.12 24.97
N VAL A 50 -6.77 5.49 23.82
CA VAL A 50 -7.52 5.97 22.64
C VAL A 50 -6.87 5.38 21.42
N GLU A 51 -7.62 4.60 20.66
CA GLU A 51 -7.18 4.00 19.40
C GLU A 51 -7.72 4.79 18.21
N ILE A 52 -6.82 5.18 17.32
CA ILE A 52 -7.18 5.85 16.07
C ILE A 52 -6.70 4.97 14.93
N SER A 53 -7.64 4.33 14.24
CA SER A 53 -7.35 3.56 13.04
C SER A 53 -7.29 4.48 11.82
N LEU A 54 -6.18 4.46 11.09
CA LEU A 54 -6.02 5.21 9.86
C LEU A 54 -6.27 4.27 8.69
N PRO A 55 -7.34 4.49 7.89
CA PRO A 55 -7.60 3.67 6.72
C PRO A 55 -6.49 3.83 5.68
N PRO A 56 -6.19 2.79 4.88
CA PRO A 56 -5.23 2.88 3.81
C PRO A 56 -5.72 3.84 2.71
N LEU A 57 -4.78 4.39 1.93
CA LEU A 57 -5.07 5.43 0.94
C LEU A 57 -6.08 4.98 -0.13
N ARG A 58 -6.13 3.69 -0.46
CA ARG A 58 -7.13 3.10 -1.38
C ARG A 58 -8.58 3.22 -0.90
N GLU A 59 -8.79 3.40 0.40
CA GLU A 59 -10.11 3.55 1.04
C GLU A 59 -10.51 5.02 1.25
N ARG A 60 -9.57 5.95 1.02
CA ARG A 60 -9.79 7.42 1.09
C ARG A 60 -9.25 8.12 -0.17
N ARG A 61 -9.74 7.68 -1.32
CA ARG A 61 -9.27 8.14 -2.63
C ARG A 61 -9.52 9.64 -2.85
N GLU A 62 -10.50 10.20 -2.19
CA GLU A 62 -10.81 11.63 -2.18
C GLU A 62 -9.66 12.51 -1.65
N ASP A 63 -8.77 11.96 -0.82
CA ASP A 63 -7.60 12.67 -0.30
C ASP A 63 -6.46 12.74 -1.33
N ILE A 64 -6.44 11.84 -2.32
CA ILE A 64 -5.33 11.73 -3.28
C ILE A 64 -5.08 13.04 -4.02
N PRO A 65 -6.08 13.76 -4.56
CA PRO A 65 -5.84 15.01 -5.27
C PRO A 65 -5.20 16.09 -4.39
N ALA A 66 -5.68 16.23 -3.15
CA ALA A 66 -5.17 17.22 -2.20
C ALA A 66 -3.73 16.90 -1.76
N LEU A 67 -3.46 15.63 -1.45
CA LEU A 67 -2.11 15.15 -1.10
C LEU A 67 -1.14 15.30 -2.27
N ALA A 68 -1.57 14.95 -3.49
CA ALA A 68 -0.75 15.10 -4.69
C ALA A 68 -0.41 16.55 -4.98
N ALA A 69 -1.38 17.46 -4.86
CA ALA A 69 -1.15 18.90 -5.03
C ALA A 69 -0.17 19.43 -3.96
N HIS A 70 -0.32 19.02 -2.72
CA HIS A 70 0.60 19.39 -1.62
C HIS A 70 2.04 18.94 -1.90
N PHE A 71 2.24 17.68 -2.26
CA PHE A 71 3.57 17.15 -2.56
C PHE A 71 4.17 17.79 -3.82
N LEU A 72 3.35 18.00 -4.84
CA LEU A 72 3.78 18.66 -6.07
C LEU A 72 4.29 20.08 -5.78
N ALA A 73 3.53 20.90 -5.06
CA ALA A 73 3.95 22.24 -4.69
C ALA A 73 5.27 22.23 -3.89
N ARG A 74 5.39 21.31 -2.93
CA ARG A 74 6.60 21.13 -2.11
C ARG A 74 7.82 20.79 -2.96
N TYR A 75 7.72 19.84 -3.88
CA TYR A 75 8.84 19.38 -4.69
C TYR A 75 9.14 20.31 -5.86
N ALA A 76 8.13 20.94 -6.48
CA ALA A 76 8.34 21.98 -7.47
C ALA A 76 9.16 23.15 -6.92
N ALA A 77 8.84 23.60 -5.71
CA ALA A 77 9.62 24.62 -5.01
C ALA A 77 11.04 24.16 -4.65
N ARG A 78 11.16 22.95 -4.07
CA ARG A 78 12.45 22.36 -3.64
C ARG A 78 13.44 22.21 -4.78
N TYR A 79 12.96 21.73 -5.93
CA TYR A 79 13.81 21.48 -7.12
C TYR A 79 13.78 22.63 -8.13
N ARG A 80 13.12 23.75 -7.81
CA ARG A 80 12.98 24.94 -8.69
C ARG A 80 12.47 24.56 -10.08
N ARG A 81 11.47 23.68 -10.14
CA ARG A 81 10.86 23.23 -11.38
C ARG A 81 9.58 24.01 -11.64
N PRO A 82 9.35 24.53 -12.86
CA PRO A 82 8.15 25.32 -13.20
C PRO A 82 6.92 24.43 -13.45
N ILE A 83 6.65 23.49 -12.53
CA ILE A 83 5.53 22.55 -12.67
C ILE A 83 4.29 23.14 -12.01
N GLN A 84 3.24 23.31 -12.78
CA GLN A 84 2.00 23.98 -12.38
C GLN A 84 0.90 23.01 -11.97
N GLY A 85 0.99 21.72 -12.33
CA GLY A 85 -0.06 20.75 -12.00
C GLY A 85 0.16 19.37 -12.61
N LEU A 86 -0.86 18.54 -12.42
CA LEU A 86 -0.99 17.23 -13.03
C LEU A 86 -1.89 17.31 -14.26
N GLU A 87 -1.64 16.50 -15.26
CA GLU A 87 -2.61 16.27 -16.32
C GLU A 87 -3.83 15.48 -15.81
N PRO A 88 -5.04 15.72 -16.38
CA PRO A 88 -6.23 14.97 -15.97
C PRO A 88 -6.05 13.45 -16.05
N ALA A 89 -5.39 12.96 -17.08
CA ALA A 89 -5.10 11.52 -17.25
C ALA A 89 -4.16 10.97 -16.15
N ALA A 90 -3.17 11.77 -15.74
CA ALA A 90 -2.26 11.42 -14.65
C ALA A 90 -3.01 11.34 -13.31
N LEU A 91 -3.89 12.28 -13.03
CA LEU A 91 -4.73 12.28 -11.83
C LEU A 91 -5.67 11.06 -11.82
N GLN A 92 -6.32 10.75 -12.94
CA GLN A 92 -7.18 9.57 -13.07
C GLN A 92 -6.40 8.28 -12.80
N MET A 93 -5.20 8.14 -13.36
CA MET A 93 -4.33 6.99 -13.08
C MET A 93 -4.04 6.85 -11.58
N MET A 94 -3.75 7.95 -10.88
CA MET A 94 -3.48 7.94 -9.44
C MET A 94 -4.71 7.55 -8.62
N LEU A 95 -5.91 7.98 -9.00
CA LEU A 95 -7.17 7.61 -8.34
C LEU A 95 -7.50 6.12 -8.46
N HIS A 96 -7.09 5.48 -9.56
CA HIS A 96 -7.31 4.05 -9.81
C HIS A 96 -6.20 3.14 -9.28
N TYR A 97 -5.07 3.71 -8.87
CA TYR A 97 -3.95 2.93 -8.34
C TYR A 97 -4.20 2.51 -6.87
N GLY A 98 -3.72 1.33 -6.48
CA GLY A 98 -4.01 0.72 -5.18
C GLY A 98 -3.19 1.24 -4.00
N TRP A 99 -2.11 1.99 -4.25
CA TRP A 99 -1.22 2.60 -3.25
C TRP A 99 -0.81 1.64 -2.12
N PRO A 100 -0.14 0.52 -2.40
CA PRO A 100 0.30 -0.41 -1.35
C PRO A 100 1.22 0.25 -0.31
N GLY A 101 2.07 1.20 -0.72
CA GLY A 101 2.90 2.01 0.18
C GLY A 101 2.18 3.25 0.73
N ASN A 102 0.86 3.37 0.53
CA ASN A 102 0.03 4.46 1.04
C ASN A 102 0.59 5.85 0.69
N VAL A 103 0.52 6.79 1.64
CA VAL A 103 0.95 8.19 1.47
C VAL A 103 2.47 8.29 1.18
N ARG A 104 3.29 7.37 1.71
CA ARG A 104 4.74 7.37 1.42
C ARG A 104 5.03 7.05 -0.05
N GLU A 105 4.30 6.12 -0.63
CA GLU A 105 4.45 5.78 -2.05
C GLU A 105 3.96 6.93 -2.94
N LEU A 106 2.84 7.56 -2.58
CA LEU A 106 2.34 8.75 -3.26
C LEU A 106 3.37 9.88 -3.22
N ASP A 107 3.93 10.17 -2.07
CA ASP A 107 4.97 11.19 -1.86
C ASP A 107 6.18 10.97 -2.80
N HIS A 108 6.78 9.76 -2.75
CA HIS A 108 7.90 9.41 -3.61
C HIS A 108 7.55 9.38 -5.10
N THR A 109 6.31 9.00 -5.44
CA THR A 109 5.85 9.01 -6.84
C THR A 109 5.78 10.43 -7.38
N ILE A 110 5.25 11.38 -6.62
CA ILE A 110 5.21 12.79 -7.00
C ILE A 110 6.61 13.39 -7.05
N GLU A 111 7.48 13.10 -6.08
CA GLU A 111 8.88 13.57 -6.11
C GLU A 111 9.58 13.13 -7.40
N ARG A 112 9.51 11.85 -7.73
CA ARG A 112 10.08 11.31 -8.97
C ARG A 112 9.45 11.96 -10.21
N ALA A 113 8.14 12.11 -10.22
CA ALA A 113 7.43 12.71 -11.35
C ALA A 113 7.89 14.15 -11.60
N VAL A 114 8.07 14.95 -10.55
CA VAL A 114 8.61 16.33 -10.65
C VAL A 114 10.03 16.33 -11.24
N LEU A 115 10.88 15.39 -10.86
CA LEU A 115 12.25 15.29 -11.39
C LEU A 115 12.28 14.86 -12.86
N MET A 116 11.35 13.96 -13.27
CA MET A 116 11.29 13.40 -14.63
C MET A 116 10.46 14.22 -15.61
N ALA A 117 9.60 15.11 -15.15
CA ALA A 117 8.78 15.95 -16.00
C ALA A 117 9.63 16.86 -16.90
N ARG A 118 9.30 16.92 -18.19
CA ARG A 118 9.98 17.80 -19.17
C ARG A 118 9.20 19.09 -19.41
N GLY A 119 7.90 19.09 -19.18
CA GLY A 119 6.99 20.23 -19.34
C GLY A 119 6.56 20.85 -18.02
N GLU A 120 5.56 21.70 -18.07
CA GLU A 120 4.97 22.38 -16.92
C GLU A 120 3.89 21.55 -16.20
N ARG A 121 3.55 20.37 -16.72
CA ARG A 121 2.57 19.44 -16.13
C ARG A 121 3.13 18.04 -16.05
N ILE A 122 2.72 17.32 -15.02
CA ILE A 122 3.06 15.92 -14.84
C ILE A 122 2.11 15.08 -15.69
N GLU A 123 2.67 14.32 -16.61
CA GLU A 123 2.01 13.33 -17.45
C GLU A 123 1.98 11.96 -16.81
N THR A 124 1.14 11.05 -17.33
CA THR A 124 1.06 9.64 -16.89
C THR A 124 2.40 8.92 -16.97
N ALA A 125 3.20 9.20 -18.00
CA ALA A 125 4.54 8.63 -18.18
C ALA A 125 5.51 8.98 -17.06
N ASN A 126 5.37 10.16 -16.44
CA ASN A 126 6.24 10.63 -15.37
C ASN A 126 5.97 9.90 -14.04
N LEU A 127 4.75 9.40 -13.83
CA LEU A 127 4.35 8.73 -12.60
C LEU A 127 5.05 7.38 -12.43
N GLY A 128 5.34 6.67 -13.52
CA GLY A 128 5.93 5.33 -13.48
C GLY A 128 5.10 4.33 -12.67
N LEU A 129 3.78 4.56 -12.61
CA LEU A 129 2.83 3.66 -11.99
C LEU A 129 2.51 2.54 -12.99
N ASN A 130 2.98 1.33 -12.71
CA ASN A 130 2.58 0.16 -13.48
C ASN A 130 1.27 -0.37 -12.89
N ALA A 131 0.21 -0.41 -13.69
CA ALA A 131 -1.08 -1.00 -13.29
C ALA A 131 -0.93 -2.45 -12.77
N GLN A 132 0.14 -3.15 -13.17
CA GLN A 132 0.46 -4.50 -12.72
C GLN A 132 1.03 -4.56 -11.27
N ARG A 133 1.66 -3.50 -10.76
CA ARG A 133 2.16 -3.48 -9.36
C ARG A 133 1.06 -3.22 -8.34
N GLY A 134 0.04 -2.45 -8.71
CA GLY A 134 -1.15 -2.27 -7.87
C GLY A 134 -1.98 -3.55 -7.72
N ALA A 135 -1.99 -4.40 -8.76
CA ALA A 135 -2.66 -5.69 -8.72
C ALA A 135 -1.88 -6.78 -7.93
N ALA A 136 -0.55 -6.66 -7.82
CA ALA A 136 0.26 -7.66 -7.13
C ALA A 136 0.02 -7.69 -5.60
N HIS A 137 -0.24 -6.54 -4.96
CA HIS A 137 -0.58 -6.50 -3.53
C HIS A 137 -2.03 -6.89 -3.23
N SER A 138 -2.93 -6.83 -4.24
CA SER A 138 -4.27 -7.36 -4.08
C SER A 138 -4.31 -8.90 -4.18
N MET A 139 -3.24 -9.54 -4.62
CA MET A 139 -3.16 -11.00 -4.68
C MET A 139 -2.90 -11.64 -3.29
N ASP A 140 -2.20 -10.94 -2.40
CA ASP A 140 -1.93 -11.44 -1.05
C ASP A 140 -3.19 -11.49 -0.16
N ASP A 141 -4.17 -10.65 -0.47
CA ASP A 141 -5.47 -10.60 0.22
C ASP A 141 -6.56 -11.43 -0.49
N MET A 142 -6.24 -12.06 -1.63
CA MET A 142 -7.22 -12.85 -2.40
C MET A 142 -7.21 -14.32 -1.99
N SER A 143 -8.38 -14.96 -2.04
CA SER A 143 -8.45 -16.41 -1.89
C SER A 143 -7.67 -17.11 -3.02
N LEU A 144 -7.10 -18.27 -2.74
CA LEU A 144 -6.36 -19.07 -3.73
C LEU A 144 -7.18 -19.30 -5.01
N GLU A 145 -8.48 -19.50 -4.87
CA GLU A 145 -9.41 -19.68 -6.00
C GLU A 145 -9.54 -18.43 -6.87
N ALA A 146 -9.59 -17.24 -6.26
CA ALA A 146 -9.65 -15.99 -7.00
C ALA A 146 -8.35 -15.70 -7.76
N VAL A 147 -7.20 -15.99 -7.14
CA VAL A 147 -5.88 -15.88 -7.78
C VAL A 147 -5.77 -16.87 -8.95
N GLU A 148 -6.19 -18.10 -8.76
CA GLU A 148 -6.18 -19.14 -9.79
C GLU A 148 -7.03 -18.73 -11.01
N ALA A 149 -8.24 -18.22 -10.80
CA ALA A 149 -9.12 -17.73 -11.86
C ALA A 149 -8.48 -16.58 -12.66
N ILE A 150 -7.80 -15.65 -12.00
CA ILE A 150 -7.08 -14.54 -12.65
C ILE A 150 -5.92 -15.07 -13.50
N LEU A 151 -5.14 -16.01 -12.99
CA LEU A 151 -4.01 -16.58 -13.70
C LEU A 151 -4.45 -17.34 -14.94
N ILE A 152 -5.54 -18.12 -14.85
CA ILE A 152 -6.12 -18.85 -15.98
C ILE A 152 -6.61 -17.87 -17.05
N ARG A 153 -7.35 -16.82 -16.67
CA ARG A 153 -7.82 -15.79 -17.61
C ARG A 153 -6.66 -15.10 -18.34
N LYS A 154 -5.60 -14.75 -17.62
CA LYS A 154 -4.39 -14.16 -18.21
C LYS A 154 -3.67 -15.10 -19.15
N ALA A 155 -3.55 -16.38 -18.82
CA ALA A 155 -2.92 -17.38 -19.68
C ALA A 155 -3.72 -17.61 -20.97
N LEU A 156 -5.05 -17.71 -20.87
CA LEU A 156 -5.93 -17.84 -22.04
C LEU A 156 -5.84 -16.62 -22.96
N ALA A 157 -5.84 -15.41 -22.40
CA ALA A 157 -5.69 -14.18 -23.16
C ALA A 157 -4.33 -14.12 -23.90
N ARG A 158 -3.23 -14.49 -23.24
CA ARG A 158 -1.89 -14.55 -23.87
C ARG A 158 -1.78 -15.61 -24.96
N ALA A 159 -2.49 -16.73 -24.78
CA ALA A 159 -2.54 -17.82 -25.74
C ALA A 159 -3.61 -17.64 -26.82
N ASN A 160 -4.22 -16.44 -26.94
CA ASN A 160 -5.32 -16.16 -27.88
C ASN A 160 -6.44 -17.21 -27.83
N GLY A 161 -6.80 -17.68 -26.64
CA GLY A 161 -7.81 -18.71 -26.44
C GLY A 161 -7.33 -20.15 -26.61
N ASN A 162 -6.07 -20.39 -26.99
CA ASN A 162 -5.54 -21.76 -27.16
C ASN A 162 -5.31 -22.40 -25.77
N VAL A 163 -6.22 -23.32 -25.40
CA VAL A 163 -6.21 -24.00 -24.11
C VAL A 163 -4.96 -24.87 -23.90
N SER A 164 -4.40 -25.46 -24.95
CA SER A 164 -3.18 -26.28 -24.83
C SER A 164 -1.98 -25.40 -24.43
N HIS A 165 -1.75 -24.32 -25.17
CA HIS A 165 -0.67 -23.38 -24.85
C HIS A 165 -0.86 -22.71 -23.48
N ALA A 166 -2.10 -22.39 -23.09
CA ALA A 166 -2.39 -21.84 -21.77
C ALA A 166 -2.12 -22.84 -20.66
N ALA A 167 -2.44 -24.13 -20.86
CA ALA A 167 -2.16 -25.20 -19.90
C ALA A 167 -0.65 -25.38 -19.70
N ASP A 168 0.13 -25.44 -20.79
CA ASP A 168 1.59 -25.53 -20.74
C ASP A 168 2.20 -24.35 -19.99
N ALA A 169 1.73 -23.12 -20.27
CA ALA A 169 2.19 -21.90 -19.57
C ALA A 169 1.88 -21.89 -18.07
N LEU A 170 0.85 -22.60 -17.63
CA LEU A 170 0.46 -22.73 -16.22
C LEU A 170 1.02 -23.99 -15.54
N GLY A 171 1.75 -24.84 -16.25
CA GLY A 171 2.24 -26.11 -15.74
C GLY A 171 1.11 -27.12 -15.44
N LEU A 172 -0.02 -27.01 -16.13
CA LEU A 172 -1.19 -27.85 -15.95
C LEU A 172 -1.38 -28.81 -17.14
N SER A 173 -1.99 -29.97 -16.87
CA SER A 173 -2.50 -30.77 -17.98
C SER A 173 -3.72 -30.10 -18.62
N ARG A 174 -3.93 -30.32 -19.93
CA ARG A 174 -5.07 -29.77 -20.67
C ARG A 174 -6.42 -30.09 -20.00
N GLY A 175 -6.61 -31.32 -19.53
CA GLY A 175 -7.84 -31.74 -18.84
C GLY A 175 -8.01 -31.07 -17.47
N ALA A 176 -6.91 -30.78 -16.78
CA ALA A 176 -6.96 -30.03 -15.52
C ALA A 176 -7.37 -28.57 -15.75
N LEU A 177 -6.91 -27.95 -16.84
CA LEU A 177 -7.28 -26.59 -17.18
C LEU A 177 -8.76 -26.50 -17.60
N TYR A 178 -9.29 -27.45 -18.39
CA TYR A 178 -10.70 -27.47 -18.77
C TYR A 178 -11.62 -27.53 -17.55
N ARG A 179 -11.36 -28.38 -16.57
CA ARG A 179 -12.14 -28.48 -15.33
C ARG A 179 -12.15 -27.16 -14.54
N ARG A 180 -11.05 -26.41 -14.58
CA ARG A 180 -10.95 -25.11 -13.90
C ARG A 180 -11.67 -24.00 -14.66
N ILE A 181 -11.59 -24.00 -15.98
CA ILE A 181 -12.37 -23.09 -16.84
C ILE A 181 -13.86 -23.25 -16.55
N GLU A 182 -14.34 -24.50 -16.50
CA GLU A 182 -15.73 -24.80 -16.17
C GLU A 182 -16.09 -24.38 -14.74
N LYS A 183 -15.24 -24.69 -13.75
CA LYS A 183 -15.42 -24.32 -12.35
C LYS A 183 -15.55 -22.81 -12.17
N TYR A 184 -14.79 -22.00 -12.89
CA TYR A 184 -14.75 -20.54 -12.74
C TYR A 184 -15.56 -19.77 -13.77
N GLY A 185 -16.24 -20.43 -14.70
CA GLY A 185 -17.07 -19.80 -15.72
C GLY A 185 -16.30 -18.90 -16.68
N LEU A 186 -15.10 -19.35 -17.10
CA LEU A 186 -14.17 -18.61 -17.97
C LEU A 186 -14.26 -19.02 -19.42
#